data_788f336f8df11179cc0251f8ce8e2e6e
#
_entry.id   788f336f8df11179cc0251f8ce8e2e6e
#
_cell.length_a   1.000
_cell.length_b   1.000
_cell.length_c   1.000
_cell.angle_alpha   90.00
_cell.angle_beta   90.00
_cell.angle_gamma   90.00
#
_symmetry.space_group_name_H-M   'P 1'
#
loop_
_entity.id
_entity.type
_entity.pdbx_description
1 polymer ?
#
loop_
_entity_poly.entity_id
_entity_poly.type
_entity_poly.pdbx_seq_one_letter_code
_entity_poly.pdbx_strand_id
1 'polypeptide(L)'
;MTSINWDALLGSAIDAMKRAYCPYSGFPVGAAGLAQDGRIVSGCNVENAGYGVTLCAECGMVSELIRSGGGALVAVVAVNGDEVP
;
A
#
# COMPACT_ATOMS: atom_id res chain seq x y z
N MET A 1 -2.59 -21.70 -13.79
CA MET A 1 -2.15 -20.70 -12.81
C MET A 1 -2.14 -19.32 -13.45
N THR A 2 -2.73 -18.36 -12.79
CA THR A 2 -2.84 -17.01 -13.31
C THR A 2 -1.53 -16.25 -13.06
N SER A 3 -1.04 -15.58 -14.09
CA SER A 3 0.12 -14.69 -13.94
C SER A 3 -0.26 -13.48 -13.10
N ILE A 4 0.68 -13.03 -12.28
CA ILE A 4 0.49 -11.83 -11.49
C ILE A 4 0.72 -10.60 -12.38
N ASN A 5 -0.22 -9.67 -12.39
CA ASN A 5 -0.08 -8.43 -13.11
C ASN A 5 0.70 -7.42 -12.24
N TRP A 6 2.02 -7.49 -12.32
CA TRP A 6 2.90 -6.63 -11.54
C TRP A 6 2.74 -5.16 -11.89
N ASP A 7 2.42 -4.84 -13.16
CA ASP A 7 2.21 -3.46 -13.58
C ASP A 7 0.98 -2.86 -12.90
N ALA A 8 -0.08 -3.62 -12.76
CA ALA A 8 -1.28 -3.16 -12.06
C ALA A 8 -1.00 -2.95 -10.57
N LEU A 9 -0.25 -3.86 -9.95
CA LEU A 9 0.15 -3.71 -8.55
C LEU A 9 1.04 -2.49 -8.35
N LEU A 10 2.03 -2.31 -9.22
CA LEU A 10 2.93 -1.17 -9.16
C LEU A 10 2.15 0.14 -9.33
N GLY A 11 1.23 0.19 -10.27
CA GLY A 11 0.38 1.35 -10.50
C GLY A 11 -0.46 1.69 -9.28
N SER A 12 -1.04 0.68 -8.62
CA SER A 12 -1.81 0.89 -7.39
C SER A 12 -0.94 1.41 -6.25
N ALA A 13 0.27 0.87 -6.11
CA ALA A 13 1.20 1.31 -5.08
C ALA A 13 1.64 2.76 -5.30
N ILE A 14 1.95 3.14 -6.53
CA ILE A 14 2.32 4.51 -6.88
C ILE A 14 1.16 5.47 -6.64
N ASP A 15 -0.05 5.06 -7.01
CA ASP A 15 -1.26 5.86 -6.82
C ASP A 15 -1.51 6.11 -5.32
N ALA A 16 -1.36 5.07 -4.51
CA ALA A 16 -1.47 5.19 -3.07
C ALA A 16 -0.39 6.11 -2.49
N MET A 17 0.85 5.97 -2.97
CA MET A 17 1.97 6.80 -2.54
C MET A 17 1.69 8.29 -2.73
N LYS A 18 1.04 8.66 -3.85
CA LYS A 18 0.71 10.05 -4.15
C LYS A 18 -0.29 10.64 -3.16
N ARG A 19 -1.01 9.81 -2.42
CA ARG A 19 -1.99 10.24 -1.43
C ARG A 19 -1.44 10.18 -0.01
N ALA A 20 -0.16 9.84 0.15
CA ALA A 20 0.47 9.74 1.45
C ALA A 20 0.48 11.10 2.16
N TYR A 21 0.29 11.07 3.46
CA TYR A 21 0.34 12.26 4.31
C TYR A 21 1.58 12.17 5.17
N CYS A 22 2.64 12.86 4.78
CA CYS A 22 3.95 12.74 5.41
C CYS A 22 4.58 14.12 5.67
N PRO A 23 3.91 14.98 6.48
CA PRO A 23 4.38 16.35 6.71
C PRO A 23 5.68 16.43 7.50
N TYR A 24 6.06 15.36 8.20
CA TYR A 24 7.26 15.37 9.04
C TYR A 24 8.47 14.81 8.33
N SER A 25 8.34 13.65 7.70
CA SER A 25 9.46 13.02 6.99
C SER A 25 9.65 13.52 5.57
N GLY A 26 8.57 13.96 4.93
CA GLY A 26 8.58 14.27 3.50
C GLY A 26 8.81 13.06 2.63
N PHE A 27 8.60 11.85 3.15
CA PHE A 27 8.95 10.61 2.49
C PHE A 27 7.70 9.76 2.25
N PRO A 28 7.02 9.96 1.11
CA PRO A 28 5.79 9.22 0.82
C PRO A 28 6.09 7.77 0.44
N VAL A 29 5.26 6.87 0.95
CA VAL A 29 5.35 5.43 0.67
C VAL A 29 3.98 4.94 0.28
N GLY A 30 3.93 4.06 -0.72
CA GLY A 30 2.72 3.37 -1.11
C GLY A 30 2.96 1.87 -1.16
N ALA A 31 1.93 1.10 -0.88
CA ALA A 31 1.97 -0.35 -0.98
C ALA A 31 0.70 -0.85 -1.63
N ALA A 32 0.81 -1.93 -2.39
CA ALA A 32 -0.32 -2.61 -2.97
C ALA A 32 -0.13 -4.11 -2.85
N GLY A 33 -1.21 -4.81 -2.63
CA GLY A 33 -1.18 -6.26 -2.50
C GLY A 33 -2.28 -6.90 -3.35
N LEU A 34 -1.99 -8.08 -3.86
CA LEU A 34 -2.95 -8.89 -4.60
C LEU A 34 -3.50 -9.95 -3.66
N ALA A 35 -4.80 -9.91 -3.44
CA ALA A 35 -5.48 -10.92 -2.65
C ALA A 35 -5.70 -12.18 -3.50
N GLN A 36 -5.91 -13.29 -2.81
CA GLN A 36 -6.06 -14.60 -3.43
C GLN A 36 -7.23 -14.65 -4.43
N ASP A 37 -8.27 -13.85 -4.19
CA ASP A 37 -9.44 -13.79 -5.07
C ASP A 37 -9.32 -12.79 -6.22
N GLY A 38 -8.15 -12.16 -6.38
CA GLY A 38 -7.89 -11.23 -7.47
C GLY A 38 -8.06 -9.75 -7.12
N ARG A 39 -8.53 -9.43 -5.89
CA ARG A 39 -8.64 -8.02 -5.49
C ARG A 39 -7.27 -7.41 -5.29
N ILE A 40 -7.13 -6.15 -5.69
CA ILE A 40 -5.96 -5.35 -5.36
C ILE A 40 -6.33 -4.41 -4.21
N VAL A 41 -5.55 -4.46 -3.15
CA VAL A 41 -5.70 -3.59 -1.99
C VAL A 41 -4.45 -2.72 -1.88
N SER A 42 -4.60 -1.51 -1.37
CA SER A 42 -3.49 -0.57 -1.32
C SER A 42 -3.53 0.28 -0.06
N GLY A 43 -2.41 0.89 0.25
CA GLY A 43 -2.28 1.79 1.38
C GLY A 43 -1.11 2.74 1.19
N CYS A 44 -1.11 3.80 1.97
CA CYS A 44 -0.03 4.77 1.99
C CYS A 44 0.33 5.08 3.43
N ASN A 45 1.52 5.67 3.64
CA ASN A 45 1.87 6.09 4.99
C ASN A 45 1.09 7.35 5.35
N VAL A 46 0.71 7.42 6.62
CA VAL A 46 0.01 8.57 7.20
C VAL A 46 0.72 8.92 8.49
N GLU A 47 1.36 10.08 8.53
CA GLU A 47 2.10 10.54 9.69
C GLU A 47 1.24 11.42 10.56
N ASN A 48 1.41 11.28 11.88
CA ASN A 48 0.70 12.08 12.85
C ASN A 48 1.65 12.42 13.99
N ALA A 49 1.50 13.62 14.57
CA ALA A 49 2.31 14.06 15.70
C ALA A 49 1.96 13.31 16.99
N GLY A 50 0.80 12.65 17.04
CA GLY A 50 0.39 11.87 18.20
C GLY A 50 1.09 10.52 18.24
N TYR A 51 1.47 10.09 19.44
CA TYR A 51 2.14 8.80 19.64
C TYR A 51 1.21 7.67 19.23
N GLY A 52 1.73 6.72 18.46
CA GLY A 52 1.01 5.50 18.09
C GLY A 52 -0.05 5.69 17.02
N VAL A 53 -0.14 6.88 16.40
CA VAL A 53 -1.15 7.17 15.38
C VAL A 53 -0.58 7.20 13.97
N THR A 54 0.73 7.09 13.83
CA THR A 54 1.38 7.01 12.52
C THR A 54 1.17 5.63 11.93
N LEU A 55 0.73 5.58 10.67
CA LEU A 55 0.49 4.32 9.96
C LEU A 55 1.51 4.13 8.86
N CYS A 56 2.06 2.92 8.76
CA CYS A 56 2.86 2.49 7.62
C CYS A 56 1.96 2.18 6.44
N ALA A 57 2.50 2.28 5.23
CA ALA A 57 1.75 1.96 4.00
C ALA A 57 1.21 0.53 4.02
N GLU A 58 2.00 -0.41 4.52
CA GLU A 58 1.60 -1.82 4.60
C GLU A 58 0.45 -2.02 5.57
N CYS A 59 0.43 -1.28 6.67
CA CYS A 59 -0.69 -1.35 7.63
C CYS A 59 -2.00 -0.90 6.99
N GLY A 60 -1.95 0.18 6.19
CA GLY A 60 -3.12 0.64 5.47
C GLY A 60 -3.60 -0.39 4.44
N MET A 61 -2.68 -1.02 3.75
CA MET A 61 -2.99 -2.07 2.78
C MET A 61 -3.67 -3.26 3.45
N VAL A 62 -3.16 -3.71 4.60
CA VAL A 62 -3.75 -4.85 5.34
C VAL A 62 -5.12 -4.46 5.88
N SER A 63 -5.28 -3.23 6.36
CA SER A 63 -6.59 -2.74 6.80
C SER A 63 -7.62 -2.81 5.68
N GLU A 64 -7.24 -2.38 4.48
CA GLU A 64 -8.13 -2.47 3.33
C GLU A 64 -8.46 -3.91 2.96
N LEU A 65 -7.48 -4.80 3.05
CA LEU A 65 -7.70 -6.22 2.78
C LEU A 65 -8.80 -6.78 3.69
N ILE A 66 -8.70 -6.51 4.97
CA ILE A 66 -9.68 -7.01 5.96
C ILE A 66 -11.04 -6.36 5.72
N ARG A 67 -11.08 -5.05 5.54
CA ARG A 67 -12.32 -4.30 5.33
C ARG A 67 -13.06 -4.77 4.08
N SER A 68 -12.33 -5.11 3.04
CA SER A 68 -12.93 -5.47 1.75
C SER A 68 -13.25 -6.96 1.58
N GLY A 69 -13.11 -7.74 2.64
CA GLY A 69 -13.49 -9.15 2.61
C GLY A 69 -12.48 -10.12 3.19
N GLY A 70 -11.29 -9.65 3.51
CA GLY A 70 -10.25 -10.50 4.08
C GLY A 70 -9.57 -11.37 3.02
N GLY A 71 -9.05 -12.51 3.45
CA GLY A 71 -8.34 -13.43 2.58
C GLY A 71 -6.83 -13.29 2.69
N ALA A 72 -6.12 -14.09 1.91
CA ALA A 72 -4.67 -14.10 1.92
C ALA A 72 -4.11 -13.21 0.82
N LEU A 73 -2.96 -12.61 1.07
CA LEU A 73 -2.18 -11.90 0.05
C LEU A 73 -1.26 -12.88 -0.65
N VAL A 74 -1.19 -12.79 -1.96
CA VAL A 74 -0.31 -13.65 -2.77
C VAL A 74 0.85 -12.86 -3.37
N ALA A 75 0.77 -11.53 -3.41
CA ALA A 75 1.84 -10.68 -3.90
C ALA A 75 1.73 -9.29 -3.28
N VAL A 76 2.85 -8.64 -3.05
CA VAL A 76 2.91 -7.29 -2.48
C VAL A 76 3.98 -6.48 -3.19
N VAL A 77 3.69 -5.21 -3.45
CA VAL A 77 4.63 -4.23 -4.01
C VAL A 77 4.63 -3.01 -3.10
N ALA A 78 5.81 -2.50 -2.78
CA ALA A 78 5.96 -1.25 -2.03
C ALA A 78 6.87 -0.30 -2.80
N VAL A 79 6.52 0.99 -2.80
CA VAL A 79 7.29 2.03 -3.48
C VAL A 79 7.45 3.23 -2.55
N ASN A 80 8.49 4.02 -2.77
CA ASN A 80 8.70 5.25 -2.02
C ASN A 80 9.00 6.42 -2.97
N GLY A 81 8.93 7.63 -2.43
CA GLY A 81 9.01 8.85 -3.23
C GLY A 81 10.35 9.10 -3.91
N ASP A 82 11.43 8.52 -3.41
CA ASP A 82 12.77 8.74 -3.96
C ASP A 82 13.12 7.74 -5.05
N GLU A 83 12.53 6.55 -4.99
CA GLU A 83 12.82 5.49 -5.95
C GLU A 83 11.54 4.81 -6.37
N VAL A 84 11.24 4.94 -7.64
CA VAL A 84 10.16 4.17 -8.25
C VAL A 84 10.83 3.04 -9.01
N PRO A 85 10.66 1.81 -8.56
CA PRO A 85 11.28 0.66 -9.21
C PRO A 85 10.80 0.49 -10.64
#